data_264476c4a930a1fbcc83e77498166784
#
_entry.id   264476c4a930a1fbcc83e77498166784
#
_cell.length_a   1.000
_cell.length_b   1.000
_cell.length_c   1.000
_cell.angle_alpha   90.00
_cell.angle_beta   90.00
_cell.angle_gamma   90.00
#
_symmetry.space_group_name_H-M   'P 1'
#
loop_
_entity.id
_entity.type
_entity.pdbx_description
1 polymer ?
#
loop_
_entity_poly.entity_id
_entity_poly.type
_entity_poly.pdbx_seq_one_letter_code
_entity_poly.pdbx_strand_id
1 'polypeptide(L)'
;LLWAEGRREAAAALERFWNELARKQPFSLLCACPLDSLDGRAYEGALQGVCALHTHLVPASDCNAFNDAVNSAIREVLEPQLVGMLHSLSAQHRPVTQMPMGQAVIFWLRQNMPRTAEKVLARARARM
;
A
#
# COMPACT_ATOMS: atom_id res chain seq x y z
N LEU A 1 -10.54 3.42 13.39
CA LEU A 1 -11.43 2.80 14.36
C LEU A 1 -11.84 1.40 13.89
N LEU A 2 -12.80 1.23 12.95
CA LEU A 2 -13.24 -0.11 12.52
C LEU A 2 -12.11 -1.03 12.01
N TRP A 3 -11.13 -0.49 11.31
CA TRP A 3 -9.96 -1.22 10.84
C TRP A 3 -9.05 -1.67 12.00
N ALA A 4 -8.81 -0.79 12.96
CA ALA A 4 -7.99 -1.10 14.13
C ALA A 4 -8.64 -2.17 15.03
N GLU A 5 -9.97 -2.25 15.03
CA GLU A 5 -10.76 -3.25 15.75
C GLU A 5 -10.95 -4.56 14.96
N GLY A 6 -10.34 -4.69 13.79
CA GLY A 6 -10.47 -5.87 12.93
C GLY A 6 -11.83 -6.02 12.23
N ARG A 7 -12.72 -5.03 12.32
CA ARG A 7 -14.07 -5.03 11.72
C ARG A 7 -14.03 -4.63 10.24
N ARG A 8 -13.29 -5.39 9.45
CA ARG A 8 -12.97 -5.06 8.05
C ARG A 8 -14.22 -4.95 7.14
N GLU A 9 -15.19 -5.86 7.32
CA GLU A 9 -16.42 -5.84 6.53
C GLU A 9 -17.28 -4.61 6.81
N ALA A 10 -17.38 -4.22 8.09
CA ALA A 10 -18.09 -3.01 8.48
C ALA A 10 -17.41 -1.74 7.94
N ALA A 11 -16.07 -1.71 7.96
CA ALA A 11 -15.30 -0.62 7.36
C ALA A 11 -15.56 -0.53 5.85
N ALA A 12 -15.48 -1.64 5.12
CA ALA A 12 -15.75 -1.67 3.69
C ALA A 12 -17.22 -1.32 3.35
N ALA A 13 -18.18 -1.68 4.20
CA ALA A 13 -19.57 -1.28 4.03
C ALA A 13 -19.76 0.23 4.19
N LEU A 14 -19.08 0.83 5.18
CA LEU A 14 -19.10 2.28 5.40
C LEU A 14 -18.49 3.04 4.21
N GLU A 15 -17.37 2.56 3.66
CA GLU A 15 -16.75 3.17 2.47
C GLU A 15 -17.67 3.09 1.24
N ARG A 16 -18.34 1.97 1.02
CA ARG A 16 -19.35 1.86 -0.05
C ARG A 16 -20.51 2.84 0.14
N PHE A 17 -20.99 3.01 1.36
CA PHE A 17 -22.02 3.98 1.67
C PHE A 17 -21.58 5.41 1.32
N TRP A 18 -20.37 5.81 1.69
CA TRP A 18 -19.83 7.12 1.34
C TRP A 18 -19.70 7.32 -0.17
N ASN A 19 -19.27 6.29 -0.90
CA ASN A 19 -19.20 6.34 -2.35
C ASN A 19 -20.59 6.45 -3.02
N GLU A 20 -21.62 5.82 -2.46
CA GLU A 20 -22.99 5.99 -2.94
C GLU A 20 -23.53 7.39 -2.65
N LEU A 21 -23.23 7.95 -1.48
CA LEU A 21 -23.64 9.29 -1.12
C LEU A 21 -22.94 10.34 -2.03
N ALA A 22 -21.67 10.16 -2.34
CA ALA A 22 -20.90 11.04 -3.23
C ALA A 22 -21.44 11.07 -4.67
N ARG A 23 -22.14 10.02 -5.11
CA ARG A 23 -22.83 10.03 -6.40
C ARG A 23 -24.08 10.91 -6.40
N LYS A 24 -24.68 11.14 -5.24
CA LYS A 24 -25.91 11.93 -5.09
C LYS A 24 -25.65 13.38 -4.73
N GLN A 25 -24.56 13.63 -4.01
CA GLN A 25 -24.16 14.97 -3.56
C GLN A 25 -22.66 15.16 -3.71
N PRO A 26 -22.20 16.25 -4.36
CA PRO A 26 -20.76 16.51 -4.51
C PRO A 26 -20.15 16.88 -3.16
N PHE A 27 -19.26 16.03 -2.66
CA PHE A 27 -18.40 16.30 -1.51
C PHE A 27 -17.08 15.53 -1.63
N SER A 28 -16.09 15.95 -0.89
CA SER A 28 -14.82 15.23 -0.74
C SER A 28 -14.71 14.69 0.68
N LEU A 29 -14.30 13.43 0.80
CA LEU A 29 -14.10 12.77 2.07
C LEU A 29 -12.63 12.37 2.22
N LEU A 30 -12.02 12.76 3.33
CA LEU A 30 -10.69 12.29 3.72
C LEU A 30 -10.84 11.20 4.79
N CYS A 31 -10.46 9.98 4.44
CA CYS A 31 -10.41 8.86 5.38
C CYS A 31 -8.99 8.69 5.90
N ALA A 32 -8.78 8.85 7.20
CA ALA A 32 -7.50 8.60 7.85
C ALA A 32 -7.44 7.16 8.37
N CYS A 33 -6.57 6.34 7.78
CA CYS A 33 -6.33 4.96 8.21
C CYS A 33 -4.92 4.86 8.81
N PRO A 34 -4.77 4.48 10.09
CA PRO A 34 -3.47 4.19 10.65
C PRO A 34 -2.95 2.88 10.02
N LEU A 35 -1.98 3.01 9.14
CA LEU A 35 -1.39 1.90 8.41
C LEU A 35 0.13 1.96 8.54
N ASP A 36 0.72 0.95 9.18
CA ASP A 36 2.17 0.81 9.18
C ASP A 36 2.61 0.24 7.83
N SER A 37 3.23 1.10 7.01
CA SER A 37 3.71 0.73 5.68
C SER A 37 4.81 -0.34 5.70
N LEU A 38 5.42 -0.60 6.87
CA LEU A 38 6.40 -1.66 7.07
C LEU A 38 5.79 -2.95 7.64
N ASP A 39 4.53 -2.95 8.07
CA ASP A 39 3.85 -4.19 8.44
C ASP A 39 3.36 -4.92 7.20
N GLY A 40 3.96 -6.07 6.89
CA GLY A 40 3.56 -6.90 5.75
C GLY A 40 2.07 -7.26 5.75
N ARG A 41 1.45 -7.40 6.93
CA ARG A 41 0.01 -7.70 7.08
C ARG A 41 -0.88 -6.55 6.63
N ALA A 42 -0.39 -5.32 6.64
CA ALA A 42 -1.12 -4.17 6.13
C ALA A 42 -1.46 -4.32 4.63
N TYR A 43 -0.62 -5.06 3.89
CA TYR A 43 -0.80 -5.33 2.46
C TYR A 43 -1.69 -6.55 2.18
N GLU A 44 -2.06 -7.32 3.21
CA GLU A 44 -2.91 -8.51 3.10
C GLU A 44 -4.39 -8.12 3.21
N GLY A 45 -5.00 -7.78 2.08
CA GLY A 45 -6.43 -7.50 1.99
C GLY A 45 -6.87 -6.13 2.53
N ALA A 46 -6.26 -5.61 3.60
CA ALA A 46 -6.65 -4.33 4.18
C ALA A 46 -6.37 -3.16 3.22
N LEU A 47 -5.13 -3.02 2.78
CA LEU A 47 -4.75 -1.96 1.85
C LEU A 47 -5.45 -2.11 0.50
N GLN A 48 -5.60 -3.34 0.00
CA GLN A 48 -6.32 -3.62 -1.24
C GLN A 48 -7.78 -3.18 -1.15
N GLY A 49 -8.46 -3.51 -0.05
CA GLY A 49 -9.85 -3.10 0.17
C GLY A 49 -10.02 -1.59 0.28
N VAL A 50 -9.10 -0.90 0.97
CA VAL A 50 -9.09 0.56 1.05
C VAL A 50 -8.82 1.17 -0.32
N CYS A 51 -7.77 0.74 -1.02
CA CYS A 51 -7.41 1.29 -2.33
C CYS A 51 -8.52 1.11 -3.38
N ALA A 52 -9.24 -0.01 -3.37
CA ALA A 52 -10.34 -0.26 -4.30
C ALA A 52 -11.54 0.69 -4.13
N LEU A 53 -11.68 1.32 -2.96
CA LEU A 53 -12.80 2.19 -2.62
C LEU A 53 -12.44 3.69 -2.61
N HIS A 54 -11.17 4.03 -2.81
CA HIS A 54 -10.65 5.40 -2.79
C HIS A 54 -10.12 5.82 -4.16
N THR A 55 -10.26 7.09 -4.49
CA THR A 55 -9.73 7.67 -5.73
C THR A 55 -8.27 8.10 -5.60
N HIS A 56 -7.86 8.48 -4.39
CA HIS A 56 -6.53 9.00 -4.10
C HIS A 56 -6.01 8.42 -2.78
N LEU A 57 -4.70 8.22 -2.70
CA LEU A 57 -4.00 7.82 -1.48
C LEU A 57 -2.97 8.90 -1.15
N VAL A 58 -3.14 9.51 0.03
CA VAL A 58 -2.19 10.52 0.53
C VAL A 58 -1.46 9.92 1.73
N PRO A 59 -0.18 9.58 1.61
CA PRO A 59 0.57 9.05 2.75
C PRO A 59 0.86 10.15 3.77
N ALA A 60 0.74 9.81 5.05
CA ALA A 60 0.97 10.74 6.16
C ALA A 60 2.44 10.84 6.59
N SER A 61 3.29 9.91 6.14
CA SER A 61 4.72 9.85 6.50
C SER A 61 5.61 10.29 5.34
N ASP A 62 6.88 10.55 5.64
CA ASP A 62 7.89 10.86 4.62
C ASP A 62 8.04 9.69 3.63
N CYS A 63 7.32 9.82 2.51
CA CYS A 63 7.34 8.84 1.45
C CYS A 63 8.71 8.66 0.82
N ASN A 64 9.56 9.69 0.87
CA ASN A 64 10.89 9.63 0.30
C ASN A 64 11.77 8.70 1.13
N ALA A 65 11.79 8.86 2.45
CA ALA A 65 12.54 7.98 3.35
C ALA A 65 12.09 6.52 3.22
N PHE A 66 10.76 6.29 3.18
CA PHE A 66 10.21 4.95 2.96
C PHE A 66 10.59 4.38 1.59
N ASN A 67 10.45 5.16 0.50
CA ASN A 67 10.82 4.73 -0.84
C ASN A 67 12.32 4.41 -0.93
N ASP A 68 13.17 5.22 -0.33
CA ASP A 68 14.63 5.02 -0.33
C ASP A 68 15.01 3.76 0.45
N ALA A 69 14.39 3.54 1.61
CA ALA A 69 14.59 2.33 2.42
C ALA A 69 14.17 1.07 1.64
N VAL A 70 13.00 1.09 1.00
CA VAL A 70 12.51 -0.03 0.18
C VAL A 70 13.40 -0.26 -1.03
N ASN A 71 13.78 0.80 -1.77
CA ASN A 71 14.65 0.69 -2.94
C ASN A 71 16.03 0.12 -2.58
N SER A 72 16.61 0.55 -1.46
CA SER A 72 17.86 0.00 -0.95
C SER A 72 17.72 -1.47 -0.57
N ALA A 73 16.65 -1.82 0.13
CA ALA A 73 16.36 -3.20 0.52
C ALA A 73 16.18 -4.13 -0.70
N ILE A 74 15.48 -3.66 -1.75
CA ILE A 74 15.28 -4.44 -2.98
C ILE A 74 16.63 -4.77 -3.65
N ARG A 75 17.53 -3.79 -3.74
CA ARG A 75 18.87 -3.98 -4.35
C ARG A 75 19.75 -4.96 -3.58
N GLU A 76 19.49 -5.18 -2.30
CA GLU A 76 20.19 -6.18 -1.50
C GLU A 76 19.59 -7.58 -1.60
N VAL A 77 18.29 -7.66 -1.84
CA VAL A 77 17.55 -8.91 -1.83
C VAL A 77 17.42 -9.52 -3.23
N LEU A 78 17.41 -8.68 -4.27
CA LEU A 78 17.20 -9.08 -5.65
C LEU A 78 18.38 -8.76 -6.55
N GLU A 79 18.58 -9.59 -7.56
CA GLU A 79 19.52 -9.34 -8.66
C GLU A 79 19.19 -8.03 -9.39
N PRO A 80 20.19 -7.25 -9.83
CA PRO A 80 20.00 -5.93 -10.46
C PRO A 80 19.02 -5.96 -11.65
N GLN A 81 19.03 -7.04 -12.43
CA GLN A 81 18.15 -7.21 -13.59
C GLN A 81 16.67 -7.30 -13.18
N LEU A 82 16.39 -7.92 -12.03
CA LEU A 82 15.02 -8.08 -11.50
C LEU A 82 14.49 -6.78 -10.90
N VAL A 83 15.35 -5.87 -10.44
CA VAL A 83 14.92 -4.60 -9.82
C VAL A 83 14.18 -3.72 -10.84
N GLY A 84 14.72 -3.54 -12.05
CA GLY A 84 14.07 -2.77 -13.10
C GLY A 84 12.72 -3.36 -13.53
N MET A 85 12.69 -4.67 -13.70
CA MET A 85 11.46 -5.38 -14.05
C MET A 85 10.41 -5.27 -12.94
N LEU A 86 10.81 -5.39 -11.68
CA LEU A 86 9.93 -5.24 -10.53
C LEU A 86 9.29 -3.85 -10.48
N HIS A 87 10.05 -2.79 -10.70
CA HIS A 87 9.53 -1.42 -10.76
C HIS A 87 8.51 -1.25 -11.88
N SER A 88 8.79 -1.78 -13.07
CA SER A 88 7.88 -1.73 -14.21
C SER A 88 6.56 -2.46 -13.92
N LEU A 89 6.64 -3.69 -13.41
CA LEU A 89 5.46 -4.48 -13.04
C LEU A 89 4.65 -3.82 -11.94
N SER A 90 5.32 -3.31 -10.89
CA SER A 90 4.66 -2.62 -9.79
C SER A 90 3.96 -1.34 -10.24
N ALA A 91 4.53 -0.61 -11.18
CA ALA A 91 3.92 0.58 -11.75
C ALA A 91 2.64 0.26 -12.55
N GLN A 92 2.64 -0.83 -13.31
CA GLN A 92 1.49 -1.27 -14.11
C GLN A 92 0.34 -1.82 -13.25
N HIS A 93 0.65 -2.42 -12.10
CA HIS A 93 -0.31 -3.09 -11.23
C HIS A 93 -0.61 -2.32 -9.94
N ARG A 94 -0.43 -1.00 -9.95
CA ARG A 94 -0.80 -0.17 -8.79
C ARG A 94 -2.32 -0.24 -8.56
N PRO A 95 -2.76 -0.54 -7.33
CA PRO A 95 -4.19 -0.52 -7.02
C PRO A 95 -4.79 0.90 -7.08
N VAL A 96 -3.95 1.93 -6.88
CA VAL A 96 -4.31 3.35 -7.03
C VAL A 96 -3.17 4.08 -7.75
N THR A 97 -3.49 4.89 -8.74
CA THR A 97 -2.50 5.58 -9.60
C THR A 97 -1.51 6.43 -8.81
N GLN A 98 -1.93 7.03 -7.71
CA GLN A 98 -1.09 7.91 -6.88
C GLN A 98 -0.40 7.17 -5.70
N MET A 99 -0.46 5.85 -5.66
CA MET A 99 0.28 5.09 -4.65
C MET A 99 1.79 5.31 -4.79
N PRO A 100 2.52 5.66 -3.73
CA PRO A 100 3.97 5.76 -3.75
C PRO A 100 4.63 4.48 -4.25
N MET A 101 5.72 4.61 -5.01
CA MET A 101 6.35 3.47 -5.67
C MET A 101 6.80 2.40 -4.69
N GLY A 102 7.38 2.77 -3.55
CA GLY A 102 7.79 1.80 -2.53
C GLY A 102 6.62 0.96 -2.02
N GLN A 103 5.46 1.58 -1.78
CA GLN A 103 4.25 0.85 -1.40
C GLN A 103 3.74 -0.05 -2.54
N ALA A 104 3.75 0.43 -3.78
CA ALA A 104 3.34 -0.35 -4.95
C ALA A 104 4.22 -1.60 -5.13
N VAL A 105 5.52 -1.47 -4.92
CA VAL A 105 6.47 -2.58 -4.98
C VAL A 105 6.19 -3.62 -3.88
N ILE A 106 6.02 -3.18 -2.63
CA ILE A 106 5.70 -4.10 -1.54
C ILE A 106 4.35 -4.78 -1.78
N PHE A 107 3.34 -4.02 -2.26
CA PHE A 107 2.04 -4.57 -2.59
C PHE A 107 2.16 -5.68 -3.65
N TRP A 108 2.88 -5.43 -4.75
CA TRP A 108 3.10 -6.41 -5.79
C TRP A 108 3.87 -7.64 -5.29
N LEU A 109 4.94 -7.42 -4.50
CA LEU A 109 5.74 -8.50 -3.92
C LEU A 109 4.92 -9.38 -2.97
N ARG A 110 4.05 -8.80 -2.16
CA ARG A 110 3.17 -9.57 -1.25
C ARG A 110 2.26 -10.52 -2.00
N GLN A 111 1.74 -10.10 -3.15
CA GLN A 111 0.86 -10.92 -3.96
C GLN A 111 1.58 -12.01 -4.75
N ASN A 112 2.77 -11.73 -5.26
CA ASN A 112 3.47 -12.60 -6.20
C ASN A 112 4.68 -13.33 -5.60
N MET A 113 5.36 -12.72 -4.62
CA MET A 113 6.60 -13.22 -4.02
C MET A 113 6.62 -12.94 -2.50
N PRO A 114 5.72 -13.52 -1.69
CA PRO A 114 5.52 -13.15 -0.28
C PRO A 114 6.77 -13.29 0.58
N ARG A 115 7.57 -14.35 0.36
CA ARG A 115 8.84 -14.52 1.09
C ARG A 115 9.87 -13.43 0.78
N THR A 116 9.90 -12.96 -0.46
CA THR A 116 10.76 -11.84 -0.87
C THR A 116 10.26 -10.53 -0.27
N ALA A 117 8.96 -10.31 -0.25
CA ALA A 117 8.34 -9.16 0.40
C ALA A 117 8.75 -9.04 1.88
N GLU A 118 8.72 -10.15 2.63
CA GLU A 118 9.13 -10.17 4.04
C GLU A 118 10.61 -9.81 4.22
N LYS A 119 11.50 -10.34 3.38
CA LYS A 119 12.92 -9.99 3.41
C LYS A 119 13.16 -8.51 3.12
N VAL A 120 12.48 -7.97 2.11
CA VAL A 120 12.58 -6.54 1.75
C VAL A 120 12.06 -5.67 2.88
N LEU A 121 10.89 -5.99 3.46
CA LEU A 121 10.32 -5.24 4.60
C LEU A 121 11.25 -5.27 5.83
N ALA A 122 11.81 -6.42 6.17
CA ALA A 122 12.76 -6.54 7.27
C ALA A 122 14.01 -5.68 7.06
N ARG A 123 14.55 -5.65 5.83
CA ARG A 123 15.70 -4.81 5.48
C ARG A 123 15.35 -3.31 5.45
N ALA A 124 14.19 -2.95 4.92
CA ALA A 124 13.72 -1.57 4.92
C ALA A 124 13.50 -1.04 6.34
N ARG A 125 12.89 -1.85 7.23
CA ARG A 125 12.69 -1.50 8.63
C ARG A 125 14.00 -1.23 9.38
N ALA A 126 15.05 -1.98 9.09
CA ALA A 126 16.36 -1.78 9.70
C ALA A 126 17.05 -0.46 9.28
N ARG A 127 16.51 0.26 8.29
CA ARG A 127 17.05 1.52 7.77
C ARG A 127 16.25 2.77 8.16
N MET A 128 15.07 2.58 8.71
CA MET A 128 14.20 3.64 9.20
C MET A 128 14.30 3.82 10.70
#